data_1d29fe5196f086805bacee62d8bc3463
#
_entry.id   1d29fe5196f086805bacee62d8bc3463
#
_cell.length_a   1.000
_cell.length_b   1.000
_cell.length_c   1.000
_cell.angle_alpha   90.00
_cell.angle_beta   90.00
_cell.angle_gamma   90.00
#
_symmetry.space_group_name_H-M   'P 1'
#
loop_
_entity.id
_entity.type
_entity.pdbx_description
1 polymer ?
#
loop_
_entity_poly.entity_id
_entity_poly.type
_entity_poly.pdbx_seq_one_letter_code
_entity_poly.pdbx_strand_id
1 'polypeptide(L)'
;MDEWLSRTRLLFGDEPIKQLQNAHVLVVGVGGVGAYAAEMIVRAGVGALTIVDGDTVSESNLNRQLVALHSTLGKPKVEVLKERFLDINPDLKLTAQHRFIEEEDIPVLLEGGEIDFVIDAIDTLAPKVALIAYCLRHKIKIVSSMGAGGRKDPSAIRIADIADTYHCALAKAVRLRLRKEGISKGLKTVFSTEQADRNAVVVVEGERNKKSTVGTISYLPAIFGCYLAGHVIRKLTEV
;
A
#
# COMPACT_ATOMS: atom_id res chain seq x y z
N MET A 1 -16.70 -1.15 -25.02
CA MET A 1 -15.33 -1.74 -24.85
C MET A 1 -14.45 -0.60 -24.40
N ASP A 2 -13.87 -0.70 -23.21
CA ASP A 2 -13.16 0.42 -22.55
C ASP A 2 -11.90 0.77 -23.33
N GLU A 3 -11.94 1.81 -24.15
CA GLU A 3 -10.83 2.25 -25.00
C GLU A 3 -9.56 2.59 -24.18
N TRP A 4 -9.74 3.11 -22.95
CA TRP A 4 -8.64 3.47 -22.06
C TRP A 4 -7.83 2.25 -21.58
N LEU A 5 -8.39 1.04 -21.60
CA LEU A 5 -7.68 -0.22 -21.29
C LEU A 5 -7.10 -0.91 -22.52
N SER A 6 -7.20 -0.32 -23.73
CA SER A 6 -6.77 -0.96 -24.98
C SER A 6 -5.32 -1.42 -24.94
N ARG A 7 -4.39 -0.61 -24.41
CA ARG A 7 -2.97 -0.97 -24.28
C ARG A 7 -2.73 -2.07 -23.26
N THR A 8 -3.46 -2.06 -22.15
CA THR A 8 -3.39 -3.15 -21.14
C THR A 8 -3.89 -4.45 -21.75
N ARG A 9 -4.97 -4.38 -22.51
CA ARG A 9 -5.55 -5.52 -23.23
C ARG A 9 -4.60 -6.13 -24.27
N LEU A 10 -3.88 -5.30 -25.02
CA LEU A 10 -2.86 -5.78 -25.98
C LEU A 10 -1.73 -6.53 -25.27
N LEU A 11 -1.40 -6.16 -24.04
CA LEU A 11 -0.32 -6.79 -23.27
C LEU A 11 -0.77 -8.08 -22.55
N PHE A 12 -1.96 -8.06 -21.95
CA PHE A 12 -2.44 -9.12 -21.07
C PHE A 12 -3.46 -10.06 -21.73
N GLY A 13 -4.19 -9.57 -22.76
CA GLY A 13 -5.34 -10.27 -23.35
C GLY A 13 -6.68 -9.94 -22.67
N ASP A 14 -7.76 -10.51 -23.19
CA ASP A 14 -9.12 -10.21 -22.73
C ASP A 14 -9.47 -10.83 -21.38
N GLU A 15 -9.03 -12.07 -21.14
CA GLU A 15 -9.39 -12.81 -19.94
C GLU A 15 -8.78 -12.21 -18.66
N PRO A 16 -7.49 -11.85 -18.60
CA PRO A 16 -6.92 -11.11 -17.48
C PRO A 16 -7.59 -9.75 -17.21
N ILE A 17 -8.04 -9.04 -18.23
CA ILE A 17 -8.79 -7.79 -18.04
C ILE A 17 -10.12 -8.06 -17.33
N LYS A 18 -10.85 -9.11 -17.71
CA LYS A 18 -12.09 -9.51 -17.02
C LYS A 18 -11.85 -9.93 -15.57
N GLN A 19 -10.73 -10.64 -15.30
CA GLN A 19 -10.33 -10.99 -13.94
C GLN A 19 -10.09 -9.74 -13.10
N LEU A 20 -9.38 -8.73 -13.63
CA LEU A 20 -9.18 -7.45 -12.95
C LEU A 20 -10.50 -6.70 -12.73
N GLN A 21 -11.37 -6.62 -13.73
CA GLN A 21 -12.67 -5.95 -13.63
C GLN A 21 -13.60 -6.59 -12.59
N ASN A 22 -13.45 -7.87 -12.30
CA ASN A 22 -14.20 -8.58 -11.28
C ASN A 22 -13.53 -8.56 -9.89
N ALA A 23 -12.27 -8.15 -9.81
CA ALA A 23 -11.51 -8.19 -8.57
C ALA A 23 -11.81 -7.00 -7.65
N HIS A 24 -11.72 -7.25 -6.34
CA HIS A 24 -11.78 -6.26 -5.27
C HIS A 24 -10.45 -6.19 -4.51
N VAL A 25 -9.81 -5.03 -4.52
CA VAL A 25 -8.55 -4.78 -3.79
C VAL A 25 -8.81 -3.85 -2.62
N LEU A 26 -8.24 -4.18 -1.46
CA LEU A 26 -8.18 -3.31 -0.28
C LEU A 26 -6.78 -2.71 -0.16
N VAL A 27 -6.69 -1.40 -0.03
CA VAL A 27 -5.44 -0.68 0.27
C VAL A 27 -5.54 0.02 1.61
N VAL A 28 -4.69 -0.36 2.55
CA VAL A 28 -4.64 0.21 3.90
C VAL A 28 -3.41 1.08 4.03
N GLY A 29 -3.64 2.38 4.30
CA GLY A 29 -2.63 3.43 4.24
C GLY A 29 -2.45 3.97 2.83
N VAL A 30 -2.84 5.24 2.59
CA VAL A 30 -2.72 5.90 1.29
C VAL A 30 -1.77 7.11 1.33
N GLY A 31 -0.66 6.95 2.04
CA GLY A 31 0.46 7.89 2.04
C GLY A 31 1.32 7.80 0.77
N GLY A 32 2.64 8.03 0.92
CA GLY A 32 3.58 8.06 -0.20
C GLY A 32 3.73 6.75 -0.98
N VAL A 33 3.39 5.62 -0.39
CA VAL A 33 3.44 4.29 -1.03
C VAL A 33 2.06 3.87 -1.51
N GLY A 34 1.08 3.83 -0.59
CA GLY A 34 -0.22 3.23 -0.87
C GLY A 34 -1.05 4.02 -1.88
N ALA A 35 -0.94 5.35 -1.94
CA ALA A 35 -1.63 6.15 -2.94
C ALA A 35 -1.18 5.80 -4.37
N TYR A 36 0.12 5.62 -4.60
CA TYR A 36 0.63 5.19 -5.90
C TYR A 36 0.25 3.74 -6.21
N ALA A 37 0.27 2.85 -5.20
CA ALA A 37 -0.21 1.48 -5.40
C ALA A 37 -1.68 1.47 -5.82
N ALA A 38 -2.54 2.20 -5.11
CA ALA A 38 -3.97 2.30 -5.42
C ALA A 38 -4.21 2.88 -6.82
N GLU A 39 -3.50 3.94 -7.22
CA GLU A 39 -3.62 4.50 -8.57
C GLU A 39 -3.24 3.48 -9.65
N MET A 40 -2.15 2.73 -9.48
CA MET A 40 -1.77 1.70 -10.46
C MET A 40 -2.80 0.57 -10.55
N ILE A 41 -3.42 0.19 -9.44
CA ILE A 41 -4.54 -0.78 -9.40
C ILE A 41 -5.74 -0.26 -10.19
N VAL A 42 -6.15 1.00 -9.95
CA VAL A 42 -7.25 1.64 -10.71
C VAL A 42 -6.94 1.69 -12.20
N ARG A 43 -5.73 2.14 -12.58
CA ARG A 43 -5.29 2.24 -13.98
C ARG A 43 -5.14 0.89 -14.67
N ALA A 44 -5.00 -0.19 -13.93
CA ALA A 44 -5.01 -1.55 -14.48
C ALA A 44 -6.43 -2.08 -14.77
N GLY A 45 -7.48 -1.38 -14.32
CA GLY A 45 -8.87 -1.74 -14.58
C GLY A 45 -9.50 -2.64 -13.51
N VAL A 46 -8.99 -2.61 -12.26
CA VAL A 46 -9.65 -3.32 -11.15
C VAL A 46 -11.04 -2.73 -10.92
N GLY A 47 -12.05 -3.60 -10.78
CA GLY A 47 -13.45 -3.19 -10.73
C GLY A 47 -13.93 -2.69 -9.38
N ALA A 48 -13.31 -3.13 -8.27
CA ALA A 48 -13.65 -2.67 -6.93
C ALA A 48 -12.38 -2.34 -6.13
N LEU A 49 -12.41 -1.20 -5.43
CA LEU A 49 -11.31 -0.73 -4.58
C LEU A 49 -11.85 -0.20 -3.26
N THR A 50 -11.28 -0.67 -2.16
CA THR A 50 -11.46 -0.04 -0.85
C THR A 50 -10.16 0.61 -0.42
N ILE A 51 -10.20 1.88 -0.04
CA ILE A 51 -9.05 2.61 0.51
C ILE A 51 -9.34 3.09 1.93
N VAL A 52 -8.36 2.94 2.82
CA VAL A 52 -8.51 3.32 4.23
C VAL A 52 -7.28 4.09 4.70
N ASP A 53 -7.49 5.30 5.21
CA ASP A 53 -6.46 6.15 5.82
C ASP A 53 -7.13 7.21 6.70
N GLY A 54 -6.59 7.49 7.88
CA GLY A 54 -7.14 8.47 8.82
C GLY A 54 -6.51 9.85 8.72
N ASP A 55 -5.52 10.06 7.85
CA ASP A 55 -4.80 11.32 7.77
C ASP A 55 -5.47 12.33 6.82
N THR A 56 -5.15 13.61 7.06
CA THR A 56 -5.35 14.70 6.11
C THR A 56 -4.05 15.04 5.39
N VAL A 57 -4.15 15.72 4.26
CA VAL A 57 -3.00 16.22 3.49
C VAL A 57 -2.31 17.34 4.27
N SER A 58 -1.00 17.20 4.51
CA SER A 58 -0.16 18.21 5.13
C SER A 58 0.93 18.72 4.19
N GLU A 59 1.47 19.90 4.47
CA GLU A 59 2.55 20.51 3.67
C GLU A 59 3.78 19.62 3.57
N SER A 60 4.13 18.92 4.66
CA SER A 60 5.24 17.96 4.69
C SER A 60 5.07 16.75 3.77
N ASN A 61 3.89 16.56 3.19
CA ASN A 61 3.61 15.48 2.24
C ASN A 61 3.90 15.87 0.78
N LEU A 62 3.99 17.17 0.47
CA LEU A 62 4.13 17.71 -0.89
C LEU A 62 5.30 17.09 -1.67
N ASN A 63 6.38 16.77 -0.98
CA ASN A 63 7.58 16.24 -1.63
C ASN A 63 7.44 14.81 -2.19
N ARG A 64 6.40 14.01 -1.74
CA ARG A 64 6.36 12.59 -2.09
C ARG A 64 4.98 11.92 -2.16
N GLN A 65 3.92 12.57 -1.68
CA GLN A 65 2.59 11.95 -1.68
C GLN A 65 1.75 12.43 -2.85
N LEU A 66 1.17 11.49 -3.60
CA LEU A 66 0.35 11.73 -4.78
C LEU A 66 -0.81 12.71 -4.53
N VAL A 67 -1.41 12.63 -3.33
CA VAL A 67 -2.55 13.45 -2.90
C VAL A 67 -2.18 14.89 -2.57
N ALA A 68 -0.88 15.15 -2.35
CA ALA A 68 -0.43 16.41 -1.76
C ALA A 68 -0.17 17.47 -2.84
N LEU A 69 -1.07 18.42 -2.91
CA LEU A 69 -1.01 19.64 -3.70
C LEU A 69 -1.36 20.82 -2.78
N HIS A 70 -0.95 22.04 -3.12
CA HIS A 70 -1.37 23.22 -2.36
C HIS A 70 -2.90 23.35 -2.28
N SER A 71 -3.62 22.94 -3.33
CA SER A 71 -5.10 22.96 -3.39
C SER A 71 -5.78 21.87 -2.57
N THR A 72 -5.03 20.87 -2.09
CA THR A 72 -5.59 19.74 -1.31
C THR A 72 -5.18 19.77 0.16
N LEU A 73 -4.36 20.73 0.60
CA LEU A 73 -3.96 20.86 2.00
C LEU A 73 -5.18 20.88 2.94
N GLY A 74 -5.12 20.10 4.02
CA GLY A 74 -6.18 19.96 5.02
C GLY A 74 -7.32 18.99 4.63
N LYS A 75 -7.41 18.55 3.37
CA LYS A 75 -8.45 17.59 2.95
C LYS A 75 -8.08 16.16 3.40
N PRO A 76 -9.06 15.29 3.74
CA PRO A 76 -8.81 13.87 3.96
C PRO A 76 -8.17 13.23 2.72
N LYS A 77 -7.09 12.46 2.92
CA LYS A 77 -6.35 11.82 1.81
C LYS A 77 -7.24 10.91 0.97
N VAL A 78 -8.12 10.15 1.62
CA VAL A 78 -9.04 9.22 0.94
C VAL A 78 -10.06 9.93 0.06
N GLU A 79 -10.52 11.13 0.44
CA GLU A 79 -11.47 11.89 -0.38
C GLU A 79 -10.80 12.49 -1.62
N VAL A 80 -9.56 13.00 -1.47
CA VAL A 80 -8.76 13.47 -2.63
C VAL A 80 -8.51 12.34 -3.64
N LEU A 81 -8.20 11.13 -3.15
CA LEU A 81 -8.03 9.97 -4.01
C LEU A 81 -9.33 9.49 -4.63
N LYS A 82 -10.44 9.57 -3.91
CA LYS A 82 -11.76 9.19 -4.42
C LYS A 82 -12.13 10.01 -5.64
N GLU A 83 -12.02 11.34 -5.57
CA GLU A 83 -12.26 12.22 -6.70
C GLU A 83 -11.37 11.85 -7.89
N ARG A 84 -10.06 11.68 -7.64
CA ARG A 84 -9.07 11.35 -8.66
C ARG A 84 -9.33 9.98 -9.31
N PHE A 85 -9.65 8.96 -8.53
CA PHE A 85 -9.82 7.60 -9.04
C PHE A 85 -11.12 7.44 -9.85
N LEU A 86 -12.19 8.13 -9.46
CA LEU A 86 -13.45 8.16 -10.22
C LEU A 86 -13.30 8.99 -11.52
N ASP A 87 -12.38 9.95 -11.59
CA ASP A 87 -12.03 10.64 -12.83
C ASP A 87 -11.19 9.76 -13.79
N ILE A 88 -10.41 8.82 -13.25
CA ILE A 88 -9.68 7.80 -14.05
C ILE A 88 -10.62 6.71 -14.54
N ASN A 89 -11.47 6.17 -13.66
CA ASN A 89 -12.41 5.10 -13.93
C ASN A 89 -13.77 5.41 -13.27
N PRO A 90 -14.71 6.01 -14.03
CA PRO A 90 -16.04 6.35 -13.51
C PRO A 90 -16.87 5.14 -13.03
N ASP A 91 -16.60 3.95 -13.57
CA ASP A 91 -17.33 2.71 -13.24
C ASP A 91 -16.74 1.97 -12.03
N LEU A 92 -15.65 2.49 -11.43
CA LEU A 92 -14.99 1.89 -10.27
C LEU A 92 -15.93 1.84 -9.05
N LYS A 93 -16.15 0.67 -8.50
CA LYS A 93 -16.83 0.50 -7.21
C LYS A 93 -15.86 0.89 -6.08
N LEU A 94 -15.85 2.17 -5.72
CA LEU A 94 -14.89 2.73 -4.76
C LEU A 94 -15.52 2.98 -3.40
N THR A 95 -14.91 2.38 -2.37
CA THR A 95 -15.19 2.68 -0.96
C THR A 95 -14.00 3.41 -0.35
N ALA A 96 -14.19 4.65 0.11
CA ALA A 96 -13.19 5.46 0.79
C ALA A 96 -13.54 5.61 2.27
N GLN A 97 -12.65 5.19 3.17
CA GLN A 97 -12.86 5.23 4.62
C GLN A 97 -11.84 6.16 5.28
N HIS A 98 -12.29 7.32 5.74
CA HIS A 98 -11.46 8.26 6.51
C HIS A 98 -11.43 7.85 7.98
N ARG A 99 -10.56 6.91 8.33
CA ARG A 99 -10.35 6.45 9.70
C ARG A 99 -8.97 5.83 9.89
N PHE A 100 -8.46 5.87 11.10
CA PHE A 100 -7.36 5.03 11.51
C PHE A 100 -7.88 3.61 11.77
N ILE A 101 -7.06 2.60 11.47
CA ILE A 101 -7.37 1.21 11.76
C ILE A 101 -6.67 0.82 13.06
N GLU A 102 -7.45 0.25 13.95
CA GLU A 102 -6.97 -0.44 15.15
C GLU A 102 -7.18 -1.97 14.96
N GLU A 103 -6.68 -2.77 15.88
CA GLU A 103 -6.71 -4.24 15.75
C GLU A 103 -8.15 -4.78 15.67
N GLU A 104 -9.07 -4.19 16.44
CA GLU A 104 -10.47 -4.56 16.54
C GLU A 104 -11.28 -4.29 15.26
N ASP A 105 -10.79 -3.37 14.42
CA ASP A 105 -11.44 -3.01 13.13
C ASP A 105 -11.19 -4.03 12.03
N ILE A 106 -10.11 -4.81 12.12
CA ILE A 106 -9.62 -5.65 11.04
C ILE A 106 -10.61 -6.72 10.61
N PRO A 107 -11.27 -7.48 11.54
CA PRO A 107 -12.29 -8.45 11.15
C PRO A 107 -13.42 -7.81 10.35
N VAL A 108 -13.98 -6.71 10.85
CA VAL A 108 -15.10 -6.00 10.21
C VAL A 108 -14.70 -5.47 8.83
N LEU A 109 -13.47 -4.98 8.69
CA LEU A 109 -12.95 -4.48 7.41
C LEU A 109 -12.83 -5.59 6.36
N LEU A 110 -12.45 -6.80 6.77
CA LEU A 110 -12.17 -7.92 5.88
C LEU A 110 -13.36 -8.87 5.67
N GLU A 111 -14.29 -8.92 6.62
CA GLU A 111 -15.49 -9.75 6.54
C GLU A 111 -16.66 -9.05 5.80
N GLY A 112 -16.60 -7.73 5.65
CA GLY A 112 -17.66 -6.92 5.04
C GLY A 112 -17.75 -6.99 3.51
N GLY A 113 -16.94 -7.80 2.82
CA GLY A 113 -16.93 -7.94 1.36
C GLY A 113 -15.95 -9.00 0.89
N GLU A 114 -16.16 -9.50 -0.33
CA GLU A 114 -15.20 -10.41 -0.99
C GLU A 114 -13.96 -9.60 -1.42
N ILE A 115 -12.93 -9.58 -0.58
CA ILE A 115 -11.64 -8.94 -0.88
C ILE A 115 -10.70 -9.99 -1.47
N ASP A 116 -10.31 -9.82 -2.72
CA ASP A 116 -9.41 -10.74 -3.43
C ASP A 116 -7.94 -10.52 -3.04
N PHE A 117 -7.57 -9.28 -2.72
CA PHE A 117 -6.19 -8.95 -2.36
C PHE A 117 -6.10 -7.73 -1.43
N VAL A 118 -5.18 -7.79 -0.46
CA VAL A 118 -4.88 -6.69 0.47
C VAL A 118 -3.49 -6.12 0.16
N ILE A 119 -3.40 -4.79 0.04
CA ILE A 119 -2.15 -4.04 0.02
C ILE A 119 -2.01 -3.33 1.37
N ASP A 120 -1.03 -3.74 2.15
CA ASP A 120 -0.66 -3.08 3.39
C ASP A 120 0.47 -2.06 3.15
N ALA A 121 0.13 -0.79 3.30
CA ALA A 121 1.07 0.34 3.26
C ALA A 121 1.04 1.16 4.55
N ILE A 122 0.64 0.55 5.67
CA ILE A 122 0.65 1.17 7.01
C ILE A 122 2.09 1.37 7.45
N ASP A 123 2.39 2.52 8.05
CA ASP A 123 3.73 2.84 8.61
C ASP A 123 3.81 2.59 10.12
N THR A 124 2.70 2.43 10.81
CA THR A 124 2.62 2.12 12.24
C THR A 124 2.63 0.61 12.49
N LEU A 125 3.41 0.18 13.51
CA LEU A 125 3.76 -1.23 13.66
C LEU A 125 2.61 -2.12 14.17
N ALA A 126 1.81 -1.63 15.13
CA ALA A 126 0.78 -2.46 15.76
C ALA A 126 -0.34 -2.84 14.77
N PRO A 127 -1.05 -1.89 14.14
CA PRO A 127 -2.12 -2.23 13.20
C PRO A 127 -1.59 -2.96 11.96
N LYS A 128 -0.35 -2.65 11.51
CA LYS A 128 0.30 -3.40 10.42
C LYS A 128 0.47 -4.88 10.74
N VAL A 129 0.99 -5.21 11.91
CA VAL A 129 1.21 -6.60 12.31
C VAL A 129 -0.13 -7.32 12.48
N ALA A 130 -1.11 -6.68 13.10
CA ALA A 130 -2.44 -7.25 13.28
C ALA A 130 -3.13 -7.55 11.94
N LEU A 131 -3.11 -6.61 10.98
CA LEU A 131 -3.64 -6.82 9.62
C LEU A 131 -2.96 -7.99 8.91
N ILE A 132 -1.63 -8.02 8.92
CA ILE A 132 -0.85 -9.10 8.30
C ILE A 132 -1.18 -10.45 8.93
N ALA A 133 -1.17 -10.53 10.26
CA ALA A 133 -1.44 -11.78 10.98
C ALA A 133 -2.85 -12.30 10.71
N TYR A 134 -3.84 -11.41 10.71
CA TYR A 134 -5.21 -11.75 10.39
C TYR A 134 -5.32 -12.32 8.96
N CYS A 135 -4.79 -11.61 7.96
CA CYS A 135 -4.83 -12.05 6.57
C CYS A 135 -4.18 -13.43 6.38
N LEU A 136 -3.00 -13.66 6.97
CA LEU A 136 -2.29 -14.93 6.83
C LEU A 136 -3.03 -16.09 7.51
N ARG A 137 -3.63 -15.88 8.69
CA ARG A 137 -4.43 -16.90 9.39
C ARG A 137 -5.70 -17.28 8.63
N HIS A 138 -6.34 -16.30 7.98
CA HIS A 138 -7.57 -16.50 7.22
C HIS A 138 -7.33 -16.77 5.71
N LYS A 139 -6.06 -16.94 5.30
CA LYS A 139 -5.65 -17.22 3.92
C LYS A 139 -6.09 -16.13 2.93
N ILE A 140 -6.24 -14.89 3.40
CA ILE A 140 -6.48 -13.73 2.56
C ILE A 140 -5.17 -13.30 1.91
N LYS A 141 -5.16 -13.13 0.59
CA LYS A 141 -3.95 -12.71 -0.14
C LYS A 141 -3.53 -11.31 0.30
N ILE A 142 -2.27 -11.14 0.70
CA ILE A 142 -1.72 -9.88 1.16
C ILE A 142 -0.29 -9.67 0.66
N VAL A 143 0.03 -8.42 0.33
CA VAL A 143 1.40 -7.93 0.14
C VAL A 143 1.62 -6.68 1.00
N SER A 144 2.79 -6.55 1.59
CA SER A 144 3.09 -5.48 2.54
C SER A 144 4.29 -4.64 2.11
N SER A 145 4.19 -3.32 2.24
CA SER A 145 5.33 -2.41 2.10
C SER A 145 6.15 -2.38 3.37
N MET A 146 7.46 -2.48 3.21
CA MET A 146 8.40 -2.17 4.29
C MET A 146 8.84 -0.70 4.22
N GLY A 147 9.80 -0.28 5.04
CA GLY A 147 10.22 1.13 5.11
C GLY A 147 10.88 1.60 3.81
N ALA A 148 10.37 2.68 3.22
CA ALA A 148 10.93 3.33 2.04
C ALA A 148 11.86 4.52 2.37
N GLY A 149 11.81 5.06 3.59
CA GLY A 149 12.60 6.21 4.01
C GLY A 149 14.08 5.89 4.25
N GLY A 150 14.93 6.94 4.21
CA GLY A 150 16.37 6.85 4.43
C GLY A 150 17.14 6.20 3.27
N ARG A 151 16.58 6.13 2.07
CA ARG A 151 17.14 5.44 0.90
C ARG A 151 16.99 6.28 -0.35
N LYS A 152 17.84 5.99 -1.35
CA LYS A 152 17.94 6.76 -2.59
C LYS A 152 18.01 5.87 -3.84
N ASP A 153 18.45 4.61 -3.71
CA ASP A 153 18.66 3.72 -4.85
C ASP A 153 17.38 2.94 -5.21
N PRO A 154 16.70 3.28 -6.32
CA PRO A 154 15.53 2.56 -6.77
C PRO A 154 15.86 1.15 -7.28
N SER A 155 17.10 0.90 -7.75
CA SER A 155 17.53 -0.41 -8.24
C SER A 155 17.67 -1.46 -7.13
N ALA A 156 17.74 -1.01 -5.87
CA ALA A 156 17.82 -1.86 -4.70
C ALA A 156 16.46 -2.40 -4.22
N ILE A 157 15.34 -1.98 -4.82
CA ILE A 157 14.00 -2.43 -4.43
C ILE A 157 13.76 -3.87 -4.87
N ARG A 158 13.22 -4.69 -3.97
CA ARG A 158 12.94 -6.12 -4.20
C ARG A 158 11.59 -6.53 -3.62
N ILE A 159 11.04 -7.60 -4.19
CA ILE A 159 9.93 -8.35 -3.59
C ILE A 159 10.50 -9.66 -3.07
N ALA A 160 10.32 -9.92 -1.77
CA ALA A 160 10.74 -11.16 -1.14
C ALA A 160 9.78 -11.57 -0.03
N ASP A 161 9.95 -12.77 0.50
CA ASP A 161 9.30 -13.15 1.75
C ASP A 161 9.83 -12.29 2.91
N ILE A 162 8.99 -12.01 3.90
CA ILE A 162 9.40 -11.26 5.11
C ILE A 162 10.58 -11.92 5.81
N ALA A 163 10.70 -13.24 5.75
CA ALA A 163 11.80 -14.00 6.33
C ALA A 163 13.15 -13.63 5.71
N ASP A 164 13.17 -13.28 4.42
CA ASP A 164 14.38 -13.02 3.63
C ASP A 164 14.76 -11.53 3.59
N THR A 165 14.04 -10.67 4.31
CA THR A 165 14.31 -9.23 4.34
C THR A 165 15.49 -8.89 5.25
N TYR A 166 16.26 -7.87 4.86
CA TYR A 166 17.40 -7.34 5.62
C TYR A 166 17.52 -5.82 5.42
N HIS A 167 18.40 -5.14 6.16
CA HIS A 167 18.67 -3.71 6.09
C HIS A 167 17.43 -2.79 6.28
N CYS A 168 16.34 -3.31 6.84
CA CYS A 168 15.12 -2.56 7.10
C CYS A 168 14.65 -2.74 8.55
N ALA A 169 14.66 -1.65 9.33
CA ALA A 169 14.25 -1.66 10.73
C ALA A 169 12.76 -2.06 10.90
N LEU A 170 11.87 -1.53 10.04
CA LEU A 170 10.45 -1.88 10.04
C LEU A 170 10.25 -3.36 9.75
N ALA A 171 10.89 -3.90 8.71
CA ALA A 171 10.80 -5.33 8.39
C ALA A 171 11.30 -6.22 9.55
N LYS A 172 12.39 -5.81 10.21
CA LYS A 172 12.88 -6.50 11.41
C LYS A 172 11.84 -6.50 12.53
N ALA A 173 11.21 -5.36 12.80
CA ALA A 173 10.21 -5.25 13.85
C ALA A 173 8.94 -6.07 13.54
N VAL A 174 8.44 -6.00 12.28
CA VAL A 174 7.31 -6.82 11.80
C VAL A 174 7.64 -8.31 11.95
N ARG A 175 8.79 -8.75 11.46
CA ARG A 175 9.24 -10.15 11.53
C ARG A 175 9.32 -10.68 12.98
N LEU A 176 9.83 -9.85 13.90
CA LEU A 176 9.93 -10.24 15.31
C LEU A 176 8.55 -10.37 15.98
N ARG A 177 7.60 -9.49 15.65
CA ARG A 177 6.24 -9.57 16.19
C ARG A 177 5.45 -10.74 15.59
N LEU A 178 5.51 -10.95 14.28
CA LEU A 178 4.86 -12.08 13.62
C LEU A 178 5.37 -13.44 14.16
N ARG A 179 6.67 -13.55 14.46
CA ARG A 179 7.22 -14.76 15.09
C ARG A 179 6.63 -15.06 16.46
N LYS A 180 6.33 -14.05 17.26
CA LYS A 180 5.64 -14.23 18.56
C LYS A 180 4.23 -14.78 18.39
N GLU A 181 3.62 -14.56 17.23
CA GLU A 181 2.29 -15.07 16.86
C GLU A 181 2.35 -16.39 16.06
N GLY A 182 3.54 -17.04 16.02
CA GLY A 182 3.75 -18.30 15.31
C GLY A 182 3.94 -18.18 13.80
N ILE A 183 4.03 -16.95 13.26
CA ILE A 183 4.17 -16.69 11.83
C ILE A 183 5.62 -16.36 11.52
N SER A 184 6.32 -17.21 10.76
CA SER A 184 7.73 -17.04 10.42
C SER A 184 8.00 -16.70 8.96
N LYS A 185 7.07 -17.02 8.05
CA LYS A 185 7.17 -16.86 6.59
C LYS A 185 5.78 -16.79 5.95
N GLY A 186 5.73 -16.57 4.63
CA GLY A 186 4.47 -16.58 3.86
C GLY A 186 3.96 -15.20 3.50
N LEU A 187 4.56 -14.13 4.02
CA LEU A 187 4.22 -12.76 3.65
C LEU A 187 5.15 -12.25 2.54
N LYS A 188 4.61 -11.91 1.39
CA LYS A 188 5.35 -11.15 0.37
C LYS A 188 5.46 -9.68 0.76
N THR A 189 6.67 -9.13 0.64
CA THR A 189 6.96 -7.75 1.02
C THR A 189 7.75 -7.02 -0.06
N VAL A 190 7.48 -5.73 -0.22
CA VAL A 190 8.34 -4.82 -0.96
C VAL A 190 9.29 -4.15 0.03
N PHE A 191 10.58 -4.29 -0.20
CA PHE A 191 11.64 -3.70 0.64
C PHE A 191 12.83 -3.27 -0.21
N SER A 192 13.72 -2.46 0.35
CA SER A 192 15.00 -2.13 -0.29
C SER A 192 16.14 -2.88 0.38
N THR A 193 17.07 -3.39 -0.42
CA THR A 193 18.34 -3.98 0.02
C THR A 193 19.38 -2.93 0.43
N GLU A 194 19.16 -1.66 0.06
CA GLU A 194 19.98 -0.52 0.48
C GLU A 194 19.86 -0.32 1.98
N GLN A 195 21.00 -0.09 2.64
CA GLN A 195 21.02 0.25 4.06
C GLN A 195 20.49 1.67 4.25
N ALA A 196 19.49 1.84 5.12
CA ALA A 196 18.95 3.17 5.40
C ALA A 196 20.02 4.09 6.02
N ASP A 197 20.11 5.31 5.53
CA ASP A 197 20.97 6.35 6.09
C ASP A 197 20.49 6.73 7.49
N ARG A 198 21.31 6.49 8.50
CA ARG A 198 20.99 6.79 9.90
C ARG A 198 20.92 8.30 10.17
N ASN A 199 21.65 9.10 9.41
CA ASN A 199 21.63 10.54 9.53
C ASN A 199 20.33 11.17 8.98
N ALA A 200 19.57 10.42 8.21
CA ALA A 200 18.26 10.85 7.70
C ALA A 200 17.11 10.61 8.70
N VAL A 201 17.39 10.18 9.93
CA VAL A 201 16.38 9.90 10.95
C VAL A 201 16.40 11.00 12.00
N VAL A 202 15.27 11.69 12.18
CA VAL A 202 15.09 12.71 13.22
C VAL A 202 14.04 12.20 14.20
N VAL A 203 14.36 12.26 15.51
CA VAL A 203 13.38 11.96 16.57
C VAL A 203 12.41 13.12 16.65
N VAL A 204 11.11 12.82 16.63
CA VAL A 204 10.03 13.82 16.71
C VAL A 204 9.19 13.51 17.95
N GLU A 205 8.97 14.54 18.78
CA GLU A 205 8.06 14.47 19.93
C GLU A 205 6.70 15.05 19.52
N GLY A 206 5.61 14.38 19.92
CA GLY A 206 4.25 14.91 19.78
C GLY A 206 3.40 14.39 18.61
N GLU A 207 3.92 13.59 17.69
CA GLU A 207 3.10 12.93 16.67
C GLU A 207 2.49 11.60 17.18
N ARG A 208 1.18 11.40 16.90
CA ARG A 208 0.47 10.18 17.27
C ARG A 208 1.16 8.95 16.64
N ASN A 209 1.64 8.04 17.51
CA ASN A 209 2.26 6.76 17.13
C ASN A 209 3.58 6.84 16.32
N LYS A 210 4.18 8.01 16.14
CA LYS A 210 5.48 8.20 15.47
C LYS A 210 6.54 8.67 16.45
N LYS A 211 7.62 7.90 16.60
CA LYS A 211 8.78 8.25 17.42
C LYS A 211 9.89 8.95 16.63
N SER A 212 9.82 8.89 15.31
CA SER A 212 10.84 9.48 14.43
C SER A 212 10.29 9.75 13.04
N THR A 213 10.78 10.83 12.43
CA THR A 213 10.59 11.12 11.01
C THR A 213 11.83 10.72 10.25
N VAL A 214 11.66 10.10 9.08
CA VAL A 214 12.75 9.65 8.23
C VAL A 214 12.75 10.44 6.93
N GLY A 215 13.88 11.01 6.58
CA GLY A 215 14.10 11.70 5.31
C GLY A 215 13.71 10.79 4.14
N THR A 216 12.93 11.32 3.19
CA THR A 216 12.39 10.53 2.09
C THR A 216 12.44 11.36 0.82
N ILE A 217 12.97 10.78 -0.25
CA ILE A 217 12.98 11.38 -1.60
C ILE A 217 11.66 11.09 -2.33
N SER A 218 11.29 11.92 -3.28
CA SER A 218 10.00 11.91 -3.98
C SER A 218 9.66 10.58 -4.66
N TYR A 219 10.58 9.99 -5.39
CA TYR A 219 10.34 8.84 -6.26
C TYR A 219 10.32 7.49 -5.52
N LEU A 220 11.07 7.34 -4.43
CA LEU A 220 11.27 6.01 -3.85
C LEU A 220 9.98 5.39 -3.30
N PRO A 221 9.15 6.10 -2.51
CA PRO A 221 7.85 5.57 -2.08
C PRO A 221 6.93 5.24 -3.26
N ALA A 222 6.94 6.07 -4.31
CA ALA A 222 6.14 5.83 -5.52
C ALA A 222 6.52 4.50 -6.20
N ILE A 223 7.82 4.21 -6.33
CA ILE A 223 8.31 2.95 -6.90
C ILE A 223 7.91 1.76 -6.01
N PHE A 224 7.99 1.88 -4.68
CA PHE A 224 7.45 0.85 -3.77
C PHE A 224 5.97 0.57 -4.06
N GLY A 225 5.16 1.62 -4.26
CA GLY A 225 3.75 1.50 -4.64
C GLY A 225 3.57 0.77 -5.97
N CYS A 226 4.37 1.10 -6.99
CA CYS A 226 4.35 0.42 -8.29
C CYS A 226 4.71 -1.07 -8.17
N TYR A 227 5.69 -1.42 -7.34
CA TYR A 227 6.06 -2.83 -7.09
C TYR A 227 4.93 -3.61 -6.40
N LEU A 228 4.25 -3.00 -5.40
CA LEU A 228 3.08 -3.61 -4.75
C LEU A 228 1.96 -3.86 -5.77
N ALA A 229 1.57 -2.84 -6.53
CA ALA A 229 0.53 -2.95 -7.53
C ALA A 229 0.87 -3.97 -8.62
N GLY A 230 2.08 -3.96 -9.14
CA GLY A 230 2.54 -4.92 -10.13
C GLY A 230 2.49 -6.37 -9.62
N HIS A 231 2.83 -6.58 -8.34
CA HIS A 231 2.68 -7.90 -7.71
C HIS A 231 1.20 -8.33 -7.63
N VAL A 232 0.31 -7.43 -7.20
CA VAL A 232 -1.12 -7.71 -7.07
C VAL A 232 -1.75 -8.00 -8.43
N ILE A 233 -1.51 -7.13 -9.43
CA ILE A 233 -2.05 -7.29 -10.79
C ILE A 233 -1.65 -8.66 -11.36
N ARG A 234 -0.36 -9.02 -11.30
CA ARG A 234 0.13 -10.31 -11.78
C ARG A 234 -0.47 -11.50 -11.03
N LYS A 235 -0.78 -11.35 -9.74
CA LYS A 235 -1.41 -12.41 -8.94
C LYS A 235 -2.91 -12.54 -9.17
N LEU A 236 -3.58 -11.47 -9.55
CA LEU A 236 -5.00 -11.48 -9.92
C LEU A 236 -5.22 -12.01 -11.35
N THR A 237 -4.23 -11.87 -12.23
CA THR A 237 -4.29 -12.29 -13.63
C THR A 237 -3.56 -13.60 -13.92
N GLU A 238 -2.95 -14.23 -12.89
CA GLU A 238 -2.15 -15.46 -13.00
C GLU A 238 -1.02 -15.40 -14.05
N VAL A 239 -0.50 -14.17 -14.35
CA VAL A 239 0.58 -13.92 -15.31
C VAL A 239 1.93 -13.69 -14.61
#